data_49139af8bd090bbe00b395a41305aecc
#
_entry.id   49139af8bd090bbe00b395a41305aecc
#
_cell.length_a   1.000
_cell.length_b   1.000
_cell.length_c   1.000
_cell.angle_alpha   90.00
_cell.angle_beta   90.00
_cell.angle_gamma   90.00
#
_symmetry.space_group_name_H-M   'P 1'
#
loop_
_entity.id
_entity.type
_entity.pdbx_description
1 polymer ?
#
loop_
_entity_poly.entity_id
_entity_poly.type
_entity_poly.pdbx_seq_one_letter_code
_entity_poly.pdbx_strand_id
1 'polypeptide(L)'
;MRRSVAIALLLFAFTLQAGAQTYDTLRSGDHLFTSQPIPFRVKARMIGKSMPDDAKITFNELRYLKIPYYDFDGEIQQGEMVCNQAIAHDLLEIFLTLFEAEYAFCSIRLIDDFNADDETSMRANNTSCFCYRTIAGSKTLSRHALGMAVDVNPLQNPYVDGPIVQPATAVEYADRTKDFPHKIDANDLCKQVFVAHGFLWAGSWPTVAKDYQHFEKRGTKK
;
A
#
# COMPACT_ATOMS: atom_id res chain seq x y z
N MET A 1 -65.60 -43.52 -4.12
CA MET A 1 -64.93 -42.44 -3.30
C MET A 1 -63.45 -42.50 -3.54
N ARG A 2 -62.89 -41.57 -4.37
CA ARG A 2 -61.46 -41.45 -4.60
C ARG A 2 -60.92 -40.28 -3.75
N ARG A 3 -60.02 -40.56 -2.81
CA ARG A 3 -59.37 -39.53 -2.00
C ARG A 3 -58.14 -39.04 -2.75
N SER A 4 -58.16 -37.78 -3.16
CA SER A 4 -57.00 -37.09 -3.71
C SER A 4 -56.07 -36.64 -2.56
N VAL A 5 -54.84 -37.10 -2.59
CA VAL A 5 -53.78 -36.63 -1.69
C VAL A 5 -53.08 -35.48 -2.40
N ALA A 6 -53.20 -34.28 -1.86
CA ALA A 6 -52.45 -33.12 -2.33
C ALA A 6 -51.06 -33.13 -1.66
N ILE A 7 -50.03 -33.29 -2.46
CA ILE A 7 -48.63 -33.15 -2.03
C ILE A 7 -48.29 -31.67 -2.14
N ALA A 8 -48.09 -31.00 -0.98
CA ALA A 8 -47.59 -29.64 -0.90
C ALA A 8 -46.07 -29.68 -1.08
N LEU A 9 -45.58 -29.20 -2.22
CA LEU A 9 -44.14 -28.93 -2.43
C LEU A 9 -43.76 -27.64 -1.69
N LEU A 10 -43.05 -27.77 -0.59
CA LEU A 10 -42.36 -26.66 0.07
C LEU A 10 -41.07 -26.34 -0.74
N LEU A 11 -41.13 -25.28 -1.55
CA LEU A 11 -39.95 -24.67 -2.17
C LEU A 11 -39.17 -23.86 -1.11
N PHE A 12 -38.12 -24.41 -0.61
CA PHE A 12 -37.12 -23.65 0.16
C PHE A 12 -36.33 -22.77 -0.82
N ALA A 13 -36.66 -21.49 -0.90
CA ALA A 13 -35.84 -20.51 -1.56
C ALA A 13 -34.61 -20.24 -0.69
N PHE A 14 -33.48 -20.86 -1.03
CA PHE A 14 -32.18 -20.43 -0.52
C PHE A 14 -31.84 -19.11 -1.20
N THR A 15 -32.01 -17.99 -0.52
CA THR A 15 -31.42 -16.71 -0.92
C THR A 15 -29.93 -16.79 -0.59
N LEU A 16 -29.10 -17.09 -1.60
CA LEU A 16 -27.67 -16.81 -1.53
C LEU A 16 -27.51 -15.28 -1.49
N GLN A 17 -27.35 -14.74 -0.29
CA GLN A 17 -26.86 -13.38 -0.13
C GLN A 17 -25.36 -13.41 -0.47
N ALA A 18 -25.03 -13.26 -1.76
CA ALA A 18 -23.69 -12.90 -2.19
C ALA A 18 -23.43 -11.53 -1.59
N GLY A 19 -22.61 -11.45 -0.54
CA GLY A 19 -22.13 -10.19 -0.01
C GLY A 19 -21.51 -9.43 -1.17
N ALA A 20 -22.07 -8.27 -1.53
CA ALA A 20 -21.53 -7.42 -2.59
C ALA A 20 -20.10 -7.08 -2.20
N GLN A 21 -19.13 -7.61 -2.95
CA GLN A 21 -17.74 -7.22 -2.82
C GLN A 21 -17.68 -5.75 -3.24
N THR A 22 -17.40 -4.86 -2.30
CA THR A 22 -17.26 -3.43 -2.59
C THR A 22 -15.99 -3.22 -3.40
N TYR A 23 -16.17 -2.90 -4.67
CA TYR A 23 -15.12 -2.40 -5.55
C TYR A 23 -15.18 -0.88 -5.50
N ASP A 24 -14.04 -0.26 -5.26
CA ASP A 24 -13.90 1.19 -5.35
C ASP A 24 -13.09 1.53 -6.60
N THR A 25 -13.54 2.51 -7.38
CA THR A 25 -12.94 2.86 -8.66
C THR A 25 -12.95 4.36 -8.85
N LEU A 26 -11.76 4.93 -9.05
CA LEU A 26 -11.56 6.30 -9.52
C LEU A 26 -10.99 6.30 -10.93
N ARG A 27 -11.06 7.43 -11.64
CA ARG A 27 -10.64 7.50 -13.04
C ARG A 27 -9.97 8.83 -13.35
N SER A 28 -8.90 8.76 -14.16
CA SER A 28 -8.35 9.90 -14.90
C SER A 28 -8.19 9.51 -16.37
N GLY A 29 -8.93 10.16 -17.26
CA GLY A 29 -9.01 9.75 -18.68
C GLY A 29 -9.41 8.28 -18.83
N ASP A 30 -8.59 7.49 -19.52
CA ASP A 30 -8.80 6.05 -19.71
C ASP A 30 -8.17 5.19 -18.60
N HIS A 31 -7.51 5.80 -17.61
CA HIS A 31 -6.82 5.12 -16.54
C HIS A 31 -7.72 4.89 -15.32
N LEU A 32 -7.76 3.64 -14.83
CA LEU A 32 -8.61 3.21 -13.71
C LEU A 32 -7.75 2.92 -12.48
N PHE A 33 -8.07 3.60 -11.38
CA PHE A 33 -7.56 3.34 -10.03
C PHE A 33 -8.58 2.48 -9.31
N THR A 34 -8.23 1.26 -8.94
CA THR A 34 -9.20 0.30 -8.38
C THR A 34 -8.76 -0.26 -7.06
N SER A 35 -9.72 -0.46 -6.15
CA SER A 35 -9.56 -1.20 -4.90
C SER A 35 -10.56 -2.36 -4.85
N GLN A 36 -10.07 -3.55 -4.48
CA GLN A 36 -10.89 -4.75 -4.39
C GLN A 36 -10.37 -5.69 -3.29
N PRO A 37 -11.18 -6.65 -2.82
CA PRO A 37 -10.70 -7.75 -1.98
C PRO A 37 -9.52 -8.45 -2.67
N ILE A 38 -8.59 -9.00 -1.85
CA ILE A 38 -7.38 -9.63 -2.39
C ILE A 38 -7.75 -10.81 -3.31
N PRO A 39 -7.45 -10.76 -4.63
CA PRO A 39 -7.73 -11.84 -5.56
C PRO A 39 -6.95 -13.12 -5.19
N PHE A 40 -7.49 -14.29 -5.52
CA PHE A 40 -6.86 -15.58 -5.23
C PHE A 40 -5.41 -15.65 -5.71
N ARG A 41 -5.12 -15.20 -6.94
CA ARG A 41 -3.75 -15.17 -7.50
C ARG A 41 -2.78 -14.32 -6.67
N VAL A 42 -3.28 -13.24 -6.05
CA VAL A 42 -2.46 -12.36 -5.19
C VAL A 42 -2.26 -13.02 -3.83
N LYS A 43 -3.32 -13.60 -3.23
CA LYS A 43 -3.19 -14.40 -1.99
C LYS A 43 -2.15 -15.49 -2.12
N ALA A 44 -2.13 -16.20 -3.25
CA ALA A 44 -1.15 -17.27 -3.52
C ALA A 44 0.31 -16.74 -3.57
N ARG A 45 0.54 -15.47 -3.96
CA ARG A 45 1.87 -14.84 -3.90
C ARG A 45 2.26 -14.48 -2.47
N MET A 46 1.29 -14.08 -1.63
CA MET A 46 1.48 -13.55 -0.28
C MET A 46 1.65 -14.63 0.78
N ILE A 47 0.93 -15.77 0.66
CA ILE A 47 0.95 -16.86 1.67
C ILE A 47 2.38 -17.39 1.85
N GLY A 48 2.83 -17.46 3.11
CA GLY A 48 4.17 -17.88 3.48
C GLY A 48 5.29 -16.89 3.19
N LYS A 49 4.95 -15.68 2.65
CA LYS A 49 5.87 -14.58 2.40
C LYS A 49 5.45 -13.34 3.18
N SER A 50 4.81 -12.35 2.50
CA SER A 50 4.31 -11.14 3.16
C SER A 50 3.13 -11.40 4.10
N MET A 51 2.50 -12.57 4.01
CA MET A 51 1.42 -13.02 4.89
C MET A 51 1.81 -14.39 5.52
N PRO A 52 2.55 -14.40 6.63
CA PRO A 52 2.88 -15.65 7.36
C PRO A 52 1.64 -16.21 8.06
N ASP A 53 1.69 -17.51 8.42
CA ASP A 53 0.55 -18.24 9.01
C ASP A 53 0.10 -17.66 10.36
N ASP A 54 1.01 -17.05 11.11
CA ASP A 54 0.77 -16.43 12.41
C ASP A 54 0.47 -14.92 12.36
N ALA A 55 0.23 -14.38 11.16
CA ALA A 55 -0.10 -12.98 10.98
C ALA A 55 -1.33 -12.56 11.82
N LYS A 56 -1.22 -11.38 12.45
CA LYS A 56 -2.29 -10.81 13.29
C LYS A 56 -3.33 -10.01 12.49
N ILE A 57 -3.17 -9.96 11.18
CA ILE A 57 -4.08 -9.36 10.21
C ILE A 57 -4.59 -10.44 9.26
N THR A 58 -5.80 -10.25 8.75
CA THR A 58 -6.44 -11.19 7.83
C THR A 58 -6.57 -10.61 6.42
N PHE A 59 -6.73 -11.46 5.41
CA PHE A 59 -7.00 -10.99 4.04
C PHE A 59 -8.28 -10.15 3.90
N ASN A 60 -9.26 -10.32 4.81
CA ASN A 60 -10.49 -9.53 4.79
C ASN A 60 -10.26 -8.07 5.19
N GLU A 61 -9.23 -7.80 5.98
CA GLU A 61 -8.83 -6.45 6.39
C GLU A 61 -7.96 -5.75 5.35
N LEU A 62 -7.54 -6.47 4.31
CA LEU A 62 -6.69 -5.96 3.24
C LEU A 62 -7.47 -5.72 1.95
N ARG A 63 -6.93 -4.82 1.11
CA ARG A 63 -7.38 -4.53 -0.25
C ARG A 63 -6.22 -4.59 -1.21
N TYR A 64 -6.50 -5.07 -2.40
CA TYR A 64 -5.59 -5.04 -3.54
C TYR A 64 -5.95 -3.86 -4.42
N LEU A 65 -4.96 -3.03 -4.69
CA LEU A 65 -5.07 -1.83 -5.50
C LEU A 65 -4.37 -2.03 -6.84
N LYS A 66 -4.97 -1.52 -7.90
CA LYS A 66 -4.31 -1.25 -9.18
C LYS A 66 -4.18 0.26 -9.33
N ILE A 67 -2.97 0.71 -9.58
CA ILE A 67 -2.59 2.12 -9.53
C ILE A 67 -1.81 2.45 -10.81
N PRO A 68 -2.41 3.11 -11.80
CA PRO A 68 -1.65 3.74 -12.89
C PRO A 68 -0.69 4.79 -12.31
N TYR A 69 0.54 4.85 -12.83
CA TYR A 69 1.53 5.84 -12.40
C TYR A 69 2.48 6.20 -13.54
N TYR A 70 3.07 7.38 -13.49
CA TYR A 70 4.21 7.75 -14.34
C TYR A 70 5.50 7.22 -13.72
N ASP A 71 6.33 6.56 -14.53
CA ASP A 71 7.67 6.17 -14.11
C ASP A 71 8.67 7.34 -14.28
N PHE A 72 9.94 7.09 -13.96
CA PHE A 72 10.99 8.12 -14.06
C PHE A 72 11.35 8.50 -15.50
N ASP A 73 10.93 7.71 -16.49
CA ASP A 73 11.08 7.99 -17.91
C ASP A 73 9.85 8.75 -18.48
N GLY A 74 8.83 9.01 -17.64
CA GLY A 74 7.60 9.68 -18.01
C GLY A 74 6.58 8.76 -18.70
N GLU A 75 6.80 7.46 -18.66
CA GLU A 75 5.90 6.47 -19.25
C GLU A 75 4.85 6.01 -18.24
N ILE A 76 3.62 5.76 -18.71
CA ILE A 76 2.54 5.29 -17.85
C ILE A 76 2.66 3.78 -17.63
N GLN A 77 2.77 3.39 -16.38
CA GLN A 77 2.86 2.02 -15.92
C GLN A 77 1.62 1.62 -15.12
N GLN A 78 1.42 0.30 -14.94
CA GLN A 78 0.37 -0.24 -14.07
C GLN A 78 0.97 -0.83 -12.81
N GLY A 79 0.79 -0.16 -11.68
CA GLY A 79 1.23 -0.62 -10.37
C GLY A 79 0.25 -1.54 -9.66
N GLU A 80 0.78 -2.30 -8.70
CA GLU A 80 0.06 -3.18 -7.77
C GLU A 80 0.44 -2.85 -6.33
N MET A 81 -0.56 -2.70 -5.45
CA MET A 81 -0.33 -2.46 -4.02
C MET A 81 -1.32 -3.27 -3.18
N VAL A 82 -0.89 -3.69 -1.99
CA VAL A 82 -1.79 -4.22 -0.96
C VAL A 82 -1.74 -3.28 0.24
N CYS A 83 -2.90 -2.86 0.73
CA CYS A 83 -3.03 -1.98 1.89
C CYS A 83 -4.18 -2.42 2.80
N ASN A 84 -4.29 -1.81 3.99
CA ASN A 84 -5.46 -1.97 4.84
C ASN A 84 -6.69 -1.34 4.18
N GLN A 85 -7.86 -2.01 4.33
CA GLN A 85 -9.13 -1.48 3.82
C GLN A 85 -9.47 -0.09 4.36
N ALA A 86 -8.99 0.24 5.57
CA ALA A 86 -9.28 1.52 6.22
C ALA A 86 -8.64 2.73 5.51
N ILE A 87 -7.61 2.51 4.69
CA ILE A 87 -6.90 3.56 3.96
C ILE A 87 -6.97 3.38 2.44
N ALA A 88 -7.67 2.35 1.97
CA ALA A 88 -7.66 2.01 0.53
C ALA A 88 -8.24 3.12 -0.35
N HIS A 89 -9.33 3.76 0.08
CA HIS A 89 -9.93 4.88 -0.65
C HIS A 89 -9.01 6.10 -0.65
N ASP A 90 -8.47 6.48 0.50
CA ASP A 90 -7.51 7.59 0.59
C ASP A 90 -6.31 7.38 -0.35
N LEU A 91 -5.79 6.14 -0.43
CA LEU A 91 -4.68 5.84 -1.34
C LEU A 91 -5.08 5.98 -2.81
N LEU A 92 -6.30 5.57 -3.20
CA LEU A 92 -6.77 5.80 -4.57
C LEU A 92 -6.83 7.30 -4.91
N GLU A 93 -7.34 8.14 -4.01
CA GLU A 93 -7.41 9.60 -4.20
C GLU A 93 -6.02 10.24 -4.23
N ILE A 94 -5.11 9.80 -3.35
CA ILE A 94 -3.71 10.26 -3.32
C ILE A 94 -3.01 9.95 -4.65
N PHE A 95 -3.04 8.68 -5.08
CA PHE A 95 -2.36 8.27 -6.31
C PHE A 95 -3.02 8.85 -7.56
N LEU A 96 -4.34 9.05 -7.57
CA LEU A 96 -5.03 9.78 -8.65
C LEU A 96 -4.53 11.22 -8.74
N THR A 97 -4.47 11.94 -7.61
CA THR A 97 -3.98 13.33 -7.56
C THR A 97 -2.53 13.44 -8.04
N LEU A 98 -1.67 12.50 -7.61
CA LEU A 98 -0.28 12.46 -8.01
C LEU A 98 -0.12 12.09 -9.49
N PHE A 99 -0.96 11.19 -10.01
CA PHE A 99 -1.00 10.86 -11.44
C PHE A 99 -1.41 12.05 -12.30
N GLU A 100 -2.45 12.79 -11.91
CA GLU A 100 -2.90 13.99 -12.63
C GLU A 100 -1.86 15.12 -12.62
N ALA A 101 -0.94 15.10 -11.66
CA ALA A 101 0.21 16.01 -11.58
C ALA A 101 1.48 15.43 -12.24
N GLU A 102 1.40 14.27 -12.91
CA GLU A 102 2.53 13.56 -13.53
C GLU A 102 3.69 13.29 -12.53
N TYR A 103 3.35 13.10 -11.24
CA TYR A 103 4.32 12.78 -10.21
C TYR A 103 4.88 11.37 -10.42
N ALA A 104 6.22 11.26 -10.54
CA ALA A 104 6.85 10.02 -10.95
C ALA A 104 7.21 9.09 -9.79
N PHE A 105 6.97 7.79 -9.99
CA PHE A 105 7.41 6.71 -9.11
C PHE A 105 8.35 5.78 -9.88
N CYS A 106 9.46 5.35 -9.26
CA CYS A 106 10.35 4.40 -9.92
C CYS A 106 9.64 3.07 -10.22
N SER A 107 8.93 2.54 -9.22
CA SER A 107 8.05 1.38 -9.40
C SER A 107 7.00 1.30 -8.28
N ILE A 108 5.85 0.64 -8.57
CA ILE A 108 4.82 0.33 -7.59
C ILE A 108 4.48 -1.16 -7.74
N ARG A 109 5.09 -2.02 -6.90
CA ARG A 109 4.97 -3.47 -6.99
C ARG A 109 4.71 -4.09 -5.61
N LEU A 110 4.11 -5.30 -5.60
CA LEU A 110 3.94 -6.03 -4.34
C LEU A 110 5.31 -6.42 -3.76
N ILE A 111 5.42 -6.34 -2.43
CA ILE A 111 6.63 -6.76 -1.70
C ILE A 111 6.98 -8.23 -1.99
N ASP A 112 5.99 -9.03 -2.36
CA ASP A 112 6.13 -10.45 -2.71
C ASP A 112 6.99 -10.71 -3.95
N ASP A 113 7.11 -9.73 -4.85
CA ASP A 113 8.01 -9.78 -6.00
C ASP A 113 9.49 -9.72 -5.58
N PHE A 114 9.73 -9.28 -4.34
CA PHE A 114 11.02 -9.21 -3.68
C PHE A 114 11.14 -10.25 -2.55
N ASN A 115 10.37 -11.34 -2.62
CA ASN A 115 10.27 -12.39 -1.60
C ASN A 115 9.90 -11.88 -0.20
N ALA A 116 9.12 -10.80 -0.13
CA ALA A 116 8.75 -10.07 1.09
C ALA A 116 9.97 -9.54 1.87
N ASP A 117 11.12 -9.35 1.20
CA ASP A 117 12.30 -8.74 1.76
C ASP A 117 12.29 -7.23 1.52
N ASP A 118 12.20 -6.48 2.61
CA ASP A 118 12.05 -5.03 2.63
C ASP A 118 13.27 -4.32 2.06
N GLU A 119 14.48 -4.74 2.45
CA GLU A 119 15.73 -4.14 1.97
C GLU A 119 15.90 -4.35 0.45
N THR A 120 15.59 -5.53 -0.06
CA THR A 120 15.62 -5.80 -1.51
C THR A 120 14.62 -4.95 -2.27
N SER A 121 13.41 -4.78 -1.73
CA SER A 121 12.38 -3.90 -2.30
C SER A 121 12.83 -2.44 -2.33
N MET A 122 13.36 -1.94 -1.21
CA MET A 122 13.88 -0.57 -1.13
C MET A 122 15.06 -0.33 -2.10
N ARG A 123 15.99 -1.28 -2.22
CA ARG A 123 17.10 -1.21 -3.18
C ARG A 123 16.63 -1.17 -4.64
N ALA A 124 15.51 -1.81 -4.94
CA ALA A 124 14.87 -1.72 -6.25
C ALA A 124 14.04 -0.44 -6.42
N ASN A 125 14.12 0.50 -5.48
CA ASN A 125 13.38 1.75 -5.48
C ASN A 125 11.86 1.55 -5.59
N ASN A 126 11.35 0.51 -4.92
CA ASN A 126 9.95 0.12 -5.02
C ASN A 126 9.07 0.85 -4.00
N THR A 127 8.08 1.60 -4.47
CA THR A 127 7.02 2.15 -3.64
C THR A 127 6.09 1.03 -3.20
N SER A 128 5.92 0.83 -1.87
CA SER A 128 5.19 -0.30 -1.31
C SER A 128 4.41 0.07 -0.05
N CYS A 129 3.44 -0.79 0.33
CA CYS A 129 2.63 -0.57 1.53
C CYS A 129 2.69 -1.77 2.47
N PHE A 130 2.00 -2.88 2.16
CA PHE A 130 1.89 -4.03 3.06
C PHE A 130 3.14 -4.91 3.02
N CYS A 131 3.75 -5.08 4.21
CA CYS A 131 4.82 -6.05 4.46
C CYS A 131 4.73 -6.48 5.93
N TYR A 132 4.36 -7.76 6.22
CA TYR A 132 4.21 -8.24 7.59
C TYR A 132 5.57 -8.48 8.23
N ARG A 133 6.02 -7.53 9.01
CA ARG A 133 7.30 -7.55 9.72
C ARG A 133 7.26 -6.76 11.01
N THR A 134 8.20 -7.01 11.90
CA THR A 134 8.47 -6.13 13.05
C THR A 134 9.35 -4.95 12.63
N ILE A 135 9.34 -3.90 13.46
CA ILE A 135 10.33 -2.82 13.37
C ILE A 135 11.70 -3.42 13.71
N ALA A 136 12.73 -3.06 12.95
CA ALA A 136 14.09 -3.54 13.15
C ALA A 136 14.55 -3.37 14.61
N GLY A 137 15.10 -4.43 15.20
CA GLY A 137 15.54 -4.45 16.61
C GLY A 137 14.42 -4.45 17.65
N SER A 138 13.15 -4.62 17.25
CA SER A 138 11.98 -4.59 18.15
C SER A 138 11.07 -5.81 17.96
N LYS A 139 10.22 -6.07 18.95
CA LYS A 139 9.09 -7.02 18.86
C LYS A 139 7.79 -6.34 18.39
N THR A 140 7.81 -5.02 18.19
CA THR A 140 6.64 -4.26 17.77
C THR A 140 6.42 -4.43 16.27
N LEU A 141 5.18 -4.73 15.87
CA LEU A 141 4.81 -4.77 14.44
C LEU A 141 4.98 -3.41 13.81
N SER A 142 5.57 -3.38 12.61
CA SER A 142 5.62 -2.19 11.77
C SER A 142 4.20 -1.78 11.36
N ARG A 143 4.02 -0.51 11.01
CA ARG A 143 2.78 -0.02 10.37
C ARG A 143 2.53 -0.69 9.02
N HIS A 144 3.59 -1.06 8.30
CA HIS A 144 3.50 -1.88 7.09
C HIS A 144 2.88 -3.25 7.34
N ALA A 145 3.15 -3.87 8.49
CA ALA A 145 2.53 -5.15 8.86
C ALA A 145 1.01 -5.07 9.01
N LEU A 146 0.47 -3.87 9.21
CA LEU A 146 -0.96 -3.61 9.27
C LEU A 146 -1.52 -3.03 7.95
N GLY A 147 -0.66 -2.83 6.94
CA GLY A 147 -1.02 -2.16 5.69
C GLY A 147 -1.39 -0.69 5.88
N MET A 148 -0.86 -0.02 6.90
CA MET A 148 -1.19 1.35 7.32
C MET A 148 -0.06 2.35 7.07
N ALA A 149 0.97 1.95 6.31
CA ALA A 149 2.07 2.81 5.89
C ALA A 149 2.44 2.57 4.44
N VAL A 150 2.99 3.60 3.79
CA VAL A 150 3.50 3.57 2.42
C VAL A 150 4.90 4.16 2.41
N ASP A 151 5.85 3.46 1.78
CA ASP A 151 7.17 3.97 1.48
C ASP A 151 7.23 4.37 0.00
N VAL A 152 7.66 5.60 -0.27
CA VAL A 152 7.66 6.22 -1.61
C VAL A 152 9.10 6.45 -2.08
N ASN A 153 9.46 5.90 -3.26
CA ASN A 153 10.76 6.09 -3.90
C ASN A 153 11.93 5.97 -2.90
N PRO A 154 12.13 4.78 -2.28
CA PRO A 154 13.04 4.60 -1.15
C PRO A 154 14.50 4.98 -1.37
N LEU A 155 15.02 4.85 -2.61
CA LEU A 155 16.41 5.25 -2.89
C LEU A 155 16.60 6.76 -2.72
N GLN A 156 15.73 7.58 -3.32
CA GLN A 156 15.82 9.03 -3.21
C GLN A 156 15.36 9.55 -1.84
N ASN A 157 14.65 8.72 -1.06
CA ASN A 157 14.07 9.13 0.19
C ASN A 157 14.37 8.15 1.33
N PRO A 158 15.67 7.89 1.62
CA PRO A 158 16.08 6.87 2.57
C PRO A 158 15.65 7.19 4.02
N TYR A 159 15.60 6.13 4.83
CA TYR A 159 15.75 6.28 6.29
C TYR A 159 17.20 6.67 6.62
N VAL A 160 17.36 7.66 7.50
CA VAL A 160 18.66 8.17 7.95
C VAL A 160 18.68 8.31 9.46
N ASP A 161 19.63 7.66 10.14
CA ASP A 161 19.90 7.81 11.59
C ASP A 161 21.41 7.86 11.84
N GLY A 162 21.94 9.05 11.93
CA GLY A 162 23.39 9.27 11.98
C GLY A 162 24.11 8.62 10.81
N PRO A 163 24.99 7.60 11.05
CA PRO A 163 25.68 6.90 9.98
C PRO A 163 24.84 5.82 9.27
N ILE A 164 23.67 5.50 9.79
CA ILE A 164 22.80 4.45 9.25
C ILE A 164 21.93 5.03 8.15
N VAL A 165 22.01 4.43 6.96
CA VAL A 165 21.15 4.76 5.81
C VAL A 165 20.50 3.48 5.29
N GLN A 166 19.17 3.51 5.11
CA GLN A 166 18.42 2.38 4.56
C GLN A 166 17.49 2.86 3.42
N PRO A 167 17.56 2.19 2.26
CA PRO A 167 18.47 1.08 1.93
C PRO A 167 19.93 1.52 1.90
N ALA A 168 20.86 0.60 2.19
CA ALA A 168 22.29 0.90 2.25
C ALA A 168 22.87 1.46 0.93
N THR A 169 22.20 1.23 -0.18
CA THR A 169 22.56 1.77 -1.51
C THR A 169 22.16 3.24 -1.71
N ALA A 170 21.42 3.85 -0.78
CA ALA A 170 20.91 5.22 -0.88
C ALA A 170 21.78 6.29 -0.19
N VAL A 171 23.04 5.96 0.14
CA VAL A 171 23.95 6.87 0.88
C VAL A 171 24.13 8.21 0.17
N GLU A 172 24.11 8.24 -1.16
CA GLU A 172 24.25 9.49 -1.94
C GLU A 172 23.07 10.46 -1.71
N TYR A 173 21.88 9.95 -1.33
CA TYR A 173 20.68 10.74 -1.06
C TYR A 173 20.48 11.09 0.43
N ALA A 174 21.38 10.65 1.31
CA ALA A 174 21.28 10.92 2.75
C ALA A 174 21.53 12.40 3.10
N ASP A 175 22.35 13.11 2.31
CA ASP A 175 22.58 14.54 2.47
C ASP A 175 21.41 15.36 1.89
N ARG A 176 20.43 15.66 2.74
CA ARG A 176 19.20 16.38 2.36
C ARG A 176 19.39 17.87 2.11
N THR A 177 20.60 18.41 2.31
CA THR A 177 20.94 19.80 1.91
C THR A 177 21.14 19.93 0.41
N LYS A 178 21.47 18.82 -0.26
CA LYS A 178 21.59 18.75 -1.71
C LYS A 178 20.22 18.71 -2.38
N ASP A 179 20.17 19.24 -3.60
CA ASP A 179 19.02 19.11 -4.49
C ASP A 179 19.25 17.98 -5.48
N PHE A 180 18.21 17.16 -5.69
CA PHE A 180 18.19 16.03 -6.61
C PHE A 180 16.77 15.66 -6.99
N PRO A 181 16.54 15.03 -8.16
CA PRO A 181 15.21 14.62 -8.61
C PRO A 181 14.53 13.66 -7.63
N HIS A 182 13.19 13.72 -7.57
CA HIS A 182 12.32 12.83 -6.77
C HIS A 182 12.58 12.87 -5.25
N LYS A 183 13.19 13.93 -4.76
CA LYS A 183 13.40 14.19 -3.34
C LYS A 183 12.08 14.62 -2.70
N ILE A 184 11.64 13.90 -1.68
CA ILE A 184 10.51 14.30 -0.84
C ILE A 184 11.02 15.20 0.28
N ASP A 185 10.58 16.45 0.31
CA ASP A 185 10.86 17.42 1.36
C ASP A 185 9.58 18.06 1.92
N ALA A 186 9.73 19.12 2.71
CA ALA A 186 8.59 19.79 3.35
C ALA A 186 7.60 20.40 2.34
N ASN A 187 8.04 20.75 1.14
CA ASN A 187 7.26 21.41 0.09
C ASN A 187 6.88 20.47 -1.05
N ASP A 188 7.34 19.22 -1.02
CA ASP A 188 7.05 18.24 -2.05
C ASP A 188 5.57 17.92 -2.17
N LEU A 189 5.05 17.77 -3.40
CA LEU A 189 3.64 17.51 -3.67
C LEU A 189 3.17 16.20 -3.05
N CYS A 190 3.97 15.13 -3.14
CA CYS A 190 3.61 13.84 -2.56
C CYS A 190 3.37 13.98 -1.04
N LYS A 191 4.29 14.65 -0.33
CA LYS A 191 4.13 14.93 1.09
C LYS A 191 2.87 15.75 1.37
N GLN A 192 2.57 16.79 0.58
CA GLN A 192 1.39 17.62 0.78
C GLN A 192 0.10 16.81 0.61
N VAL A 193 0.01 15.99 -0.44
CA VAL A 193 -1.17 15.17 -0.74
C VAL A 193 -1.38 14.10 0.34
N PHE A 194 -0.35 13.34 0.74
CA PHE A 194 -0.46 12.37 1.82
C PHE A 194 -0.91 13.00 3.15
N VAL A 195 -0.34 14.16 3.51
CA VAL A 195 -0.70 14.86 4.75
C VAL A 195 -2.14 15.39 4.70
N ALA A 196 -2.62 15.87 3.56
CA ALA A 196 -4.01 16.30 3.37
C ALA A 196 -5.01 15.14 3.60
N HIS A 197 -4.60 13.88 3.30
CA HIS A 197 -5.36 12.66 3.59
C HIS A 197 -5.11 12.10 5.01
N GLY A 198 -4.45 12.86 5.89
CA GLY A 198 -4.26 12.51 7.31
C GLY A 198 -3.13 11.51 7.58
N PHE A 199 -2.20 11.33 6.64
CA PHE A 199 -0.96 10.59 6.88
C PHE A 199 0.06 11.49 7.60
N LEU A 200 0.89 10.88 8.42
CA LEU A 200 2.06 11.49 9.02
C LEU A 200 3.28 11.15 8.16
N TRP A 201 4.07 12.14 7.82
CA TRP A 201 5.34 11.94 7.13
C TRP A 201 6.48 11.81 8.13
N ALA A 202 7.22 10.71 8.09
CA ALA A 202 8.30 10.43 9.04
C ALA A 202 9.58 11.24 8.81
N GLY A 203 9.70 11.90 7.66
CA GLY A 203 10.74 12.93 7.44
C GLY A 203 10.59 14.16 8.35
N SER A 204 9.40 14.36 8.95
CA SER A 204 9.14 15.44 9.92
C SER A 204 9.24 15.00 11.39
N TRP A 205 9.66 13.78 11.70
CA TRP A 205 9.80 13.32 13.08
C TRP A 205 10.68 14.26 13.91
N PRO A 206 10.36 14.49 15.20
CA PRO A 206 11.15 15.38 16.06
C PRO A 206 12.45 14.75 16.56
N THR A 207 12.82 13.56 16.07
CA THR A 207 14.01 12.78 16.42
C THR A 207 15.17 13.06 15.46
N VAL A 208 16.38 12.61 15.80
CA VAL A 208 17.54 12.62 14.90
C VAL A 208 17.26 11.73 13.69
N ALA A 209 16.72 10.54 13.93
CA ALA A 209 16.30 9.63 12.87
C ALA A 209 15.18 10.24 12.04
N LYS A 210 15.31 10.16 10.72
CA LYS A 210 14.33 10.60 9.73
C LYS A 210 14.07 9.47 8.75
N ASP A 211 12.80 9.28 8.39
CA ASP A 211 12.42 8.32 7.38
C ASP A 211 11.69 9.06 6.25
N TYR A 212 12.46 9.46 5.24
CA TYR A 212 11.95 10.35 4.20
C TYR A 212 10.99 9.68 3.22
N GLN A 213 11.05 8.35 3.09
CA GLN A 213 10.13 7.56 2.26
C GLN A 213 8.77 7.34 2.93
N HIS A 214 8.74 7.33 4.30
CA HIS A 214 7.68 6.74 5.09
C HIS A 214 6.51 7.69 5.38
N PHE A 215 5.31 7.25 5.00
CA PHE A 215 4.03 7.88 5.31
C PHE A 215 3.14 6.88 6.07
N GLU A 216 2.72 7.20 7.28
CA GLU A 216 1.84 6.33 8.06
C GLU A 216 0.52 6.99 8.44
N LYS A 217 -0.58 6.21 8.45
CA LYS A 217 -1.86 6.65 9.00
C LYS A 217 -2.11 5.95 10.33
N ARG A 218 -2.35 6.72 11.38
CA ARG A 218 -2.74 6.16 12.68
C ARG A 218 -4.20 5.75 12.59
N GLY A 219 -4.51 4.50 12.99
CA GLY A 219 -5.90 4.07 13.11
C GLY A 219 -6.64 4.96 14.10
N THR A 220 -7.88 5.32 13.80
CA THR A 220 -8.79 5.91 14.78
C THR A 220 -8.89 4.93 15.95
N LYS A 221 -8.52 5.35 17.15
CA LYS A 221 -8.82 4.57 18.36
C LYS A 221 -10.33 4.37 18.39
N LYS A 222 -10.76 3.11 18.28
CA LYS A 222 -12.14 2.74 18.60
C LYS A 222 -12.34 2.86 20.09
#